data_3008bdadfb01c55322bc4efc96d718b7
#
_entry.id   3008bdadfb01c55322bc4efc96d718b7
#
_cell.length_a   1.000
_cell.length_b   1.000
_cell.length_c   1.000
_cell.angle_alpha   90.00
_cell.angle_beta   90.00
_cell.angle_gamma   90.00
#
_symmetry.space_group_name_H-M   'P 1'
#
loop_
_entity.id
_entity.type
_entity.pdbx_description
1 polymer ?
#
loop_
_entity_poly.entity_id
_entity_poly.type
_entity_poly.pdbx_seq_one_letter_code
_entity_poly.pdbx_strand_id
1 'polypeptide(L)'
;DVITPISDKDEQIRRNLGYRVAQNYIISFGNYTFFDWLKYIVTRKKRSYFNHIKAQKVKNFVGKRIWSEYYTFCFERNPYDKCISGYYWMKNNNNIPLEKYLLEKAHLFSDFSMYSNKKNKIILDDVFKYEDINKALNIISQKIGLNEELNISKIKAKGSVRVDKEPYKKLISNDLKKHIDEVFSNELDCFNYRF
;
A
#
# COMPACT_ATOMS: atom_id res chain seq x y z
N ASP A 1 -9.69 -8.55 -15.57
CA ASP A 1 -9.08 -8.27 -14.26
C ASP A 1 -7.57 -8.41 -14.33
N VAL A 2 -6.85 -7.42 -13.80
CA VAL A 2 -5.41 -7.49 -13.60
C VAL A 2 -5.15 -7.78 -12.13
N ILE A 3 -4.48 -8.89 -11.83
CA ILE A 3 -4.08 -9.25 -10.46
C ILE A 3 -2.57 -9.40 -10.45
N THR A 4 -1.89 -8.58 -9.65
CA THR A 4 -0.44 -8.62 -9.53
C THR A 4 0.03 -9.82 -8.69
N PRO A 5 1.18 -10.42 -9.03
CA PRO A 5 1.78 -11.44 -8.18
C PRO A 5 2.23 -10.84 -6.84
N ILE A 6 2.10 -11.64 -5.80
CA ILE A 6 2.57 -11.34 -4.43
C ILE A 6 3.58 -12.42 -4.00
N SER A 7 3.90 -12.52 -2.72
CA SER A 7 4.78 -13.61 -2.26
C SER A 7 4.13 -14.98 -2.42
N ASP A 8 4.92 -16.03 -2.63
CA ASP A 8 4.41 -17.41 -2.78
C ASP A 8 3.51 -17.82 -1.61
N LYS A 9 3.86 -17.37 -0.40
CA LYS A 9 3.10 -17.63 0.81
C LYS A 9 1.72 -16.94 0.79
N ASP A 10 1.66 -15.71 0.32
CA ASP A 10 0.41 -14.97 0.20
C ASP A 10 -0.44 -15.50 -0.98
N GLU A 11 0.20 -15.96 -2.08
CA GLU A 11 -0.49 -16.65 -3.19
C GLU A 11 -1.13 -17.96 -2.72
N GLN A 12 -0.46 -18.71 -1.82
CA GLN A 12 -1.05 -19.91 -1.24
C GLN A 12 -2.28 -19.59 -0.38
N ILE A 13 -2.23 -18.51 0.44
CA ILE A 13 -3.40 -18.06 1.20
C ILE A 13 -4.54 -17.68 0.25
N ARG A 14 -4.25 -16.97 -0.83
CA ARG A 14 -5.23 -16.58 -1.85
C ARG A 14 -5.93 -17.79 -2.47
N ARG A 15 -5.16 -18.83 -2.82
CA ARG A 15 -5.70 -20.11 -3.34
C ARG A 15 -6.56 -20.83 -2.32
N ASN A 16 -6.11 -20.93 -1.08
CA ASN A 16 -6.84 -21.63 0.00
C ASN A 16 -8.18 -20.95 0.32
N LEU A 17 -8.28 -19.64 0.10
CA LEU A 17 -9.51 -18.89 0.26
C LEU A 17 -10.41 -18.90 -1.00
N GLY A 18 -10.01 -19.62 -2.06
CA GLY A 18 -10.76 -19.72 -3.31
C GLY A 18 -10.70 -18.45 -4.17
N TYR A 19 -9.78 -17.52 -3.90
CA TYR A 19 -9.62 -16.30 -4.68
C TYR A 19 -8.78 -16.51 -5.93
N ARG A 20 -8.98 -15.62 -6.92
CA ARG A 20 -8.20 -15.62 -8.16
C ARG A 20 -6.72 -15.32 -7.87
N VAL A 21 -5.84 -16.07 -8.50
CA VAL A 21 -4.38 -15.87 -8.44
C VAL A 21 -3.93 -14.76 -9.39
N ALA A 22 -2.62 -14.47 -9.38
CA ALA A 22 -2.01 -13.50 -10.28
C ALA A 22 -2.34 -13.80 -11.75
N GLN A 23 -2.90 -12.80 -12.45
CA GLN A 23 -3.28 -12.93 -13.86
C GLN A 23 -3.25 -11.59 -14.58
N ASN A 24 -3.08 -11.62 -15.90
CA ASN A 24 -3.14 -10.44 -16.80
C ASN A 24 -2.21 -9.27 -16.40
N TYR A 25 -1.19 -9.53 -15.59
CA TYR A 25 -0.27 -8.50 -15.10
C TYR A 25 0.85 -8.15 -16.08
N ILE A 26 1.04 -8.92 -17.15
CA ILE A 26 2.01 -8.62 -18.21
C ILE A 26 1.37 -7.66 -19.19
N ILE A 27 2.05 -6.54 -19.44
CA ILE A 27 1.55 -5.51 -20.36
C ILE A 27 1.80 -5.94 -21.80
N SER A 28 0.77 -5.83 -22.63
CA SER A 28 0.85 -6.15 -24.06
C SER A 28 1.88 -5.25 -24.77
N PHE A 29 2.59 -5.79 -25.72
CA PHE A 29 3.56 -5.05 -26.56
C PHE A 29 2.95 -3.84 -27.29
N GLY A 30 1.66 -3.89 -27.64
CA GLY A 30 0.95 -2.75 -28.23
C GLY A 30 0.87 -1.50 -27.33
N ASN A 31 1.10 -1.66 -26.01
CA ASN A 31 1.11 -0.56 -25.03
C ASN A 31 2.54 -0.13 -24.62
N TYR A 32 3.54 -0.56 -25.36
CA TYR A 32 4.93 -0.20 -25.10
C TYR A 32 5.25 1.17 -25.68
N THR A 33 5.91 2.00 -24.87
CA THR A 33 6.59 3.21 -25.34
C THR A 33 7.92 2.85 -26.01
N PHE A 34 8.53 3.80 -26.72
CA PHE A 34 9.88 3.63 -27.29
C PHE A 34 10.92 3.20 -26.22
N PHE A 35 10.88 3.80 -25.04
CA PHE A 35 11.77 3.43 -23.94
C PHE A 35 11.49 2.03 -23.39
N ASP A 36 10.24 1.58 -23.40
CA ASP A 36 9.91 0.21 -23.00
C ASP A 36 10.47 -0.81 -23.98
N TRP A 37 10.44 -0.51 -25.27
CA TRP A 37 11.07 -1.33 -26.30
C TRP A 37 12.58 -1.40 -26.14
N LEU A 38 13.26 -0.27 -25.95
CA LEU A 38 14.71 -0.25 -25.69
C LEU A 38 15.05 -1.10 -24.47
N LYS A 39 14.32 -0.92 -23.37
CA LYS A 39 14.51 -1.72 -22.16
C LYS A 39 14.29 -3.21 -22.41
N TYR A 40 13.25 -3.57 -23.17
CA TYR A 40 12.99 -4.96 -23.51
C TYR A 40 14.09 -5.59 -24.35
N ILE A 41 14.61 -4.88 -25.34
CA ILE A 41 15.72 -5.35 -26.19
C ILE A 41 16.96 -5.65 -25.33
N VAL A 42 17.31 -4.76 -24.39
CA VAL A 42 18.48 -4.90 -23.52
C VAL A 42 18.28 -5.97 -22.45
N THR A 43 17.13 -5.97 -21.76
CA THR A 43 16.93 -6.79 -20.56
C THR A 43 16.19 -8.10 -20.82
N ARG A 44 15.53 -8.23 -21.98
CA ARG A 44 14.59 -9.31 -22.33
C ARG A 44 13.42 -9.47 -21.32
N LYS A 45 13.23 -8.50 -20.41
CA LYS A 45 12.15 -8.53 -19.41
C LYS A 45 10.93 -7.77 -19.92
N LYS A 46 9.79 -8.45 -19.93
CA LYS A 46 8.51 -7.83 -20.28
C LYS A 46 8.10 -6.82 -19.21
N ARG A 47 7.47 -5.74 -19.65
CA ARG A 47 6.85 -4.75 -18.76
C ARG A 47 5.62 -5.38 -18.10
N SER A 48 5.45 -5.17 -16.80
CA SER A 48 4.36 -5.76 -16.03
C SER A 48 3.89 -4.83 -14.93
N TYR A 49 2.64 -5.04 -14.50
CA TYR A 49 2.19 -4.57 -13.20
C TYR A 49 2.87 -5.43 -12.12
N PHE A 50 3.17 -4.85 -10.99
CA PHE A 50 3.83 -5.53 -9.88
C PHE A 50 3.29 -5.03 -8.54
N ASN A 51 3.50 -5.79 -7.48
CA ASN A 51 3.10 -5.40 -6.15
C ASN A 51 3.78 -4.09 -5.70
N HIS A 52 3.07 -3.23 -4.98
CA HIS A 52 3.53 -1.89 -4.57
C HIS A 52 3.93 -0.97 -5.75
N ILE A 53 3.22 -1.05 -6.88
CA ILE A 53 3.39 -0.11 -7.99
C ILE A 53 2.72 1.24 -7.66
N LYS A 54 3.43 2.35 -7.90
CA LYS A 54 2.89 3.70 -7.67
C LYS A 54 1.68 3.99 -8.57
N ALA A 55 0.65 4.62 -8.01
CA ALA A 55 -0.58 4.98 -8.71
C ALA A 55 -0.31 5.80 -10.00
N GLN A 56 0.64 6.74 -9.97
CA GLN A 56 1.04 7.49 -11.17
C GLN A 56 1.55 6.57 -12.29
N LYS A 57 2.23 5.48 -11.94
CA LYS A 57 2.71 4.51 -12.92
C LYS A 57 1.58 3.65 -13.47
N VAL A 58 0.63 3.25 -12.60
CA VAL A 58 -0.60 2.57 -13.05
C VAL A 58 -1.37 3.45 -14.02
N LYS A 59 -1.60 4.74 -13.67
CA LYS A 59 -2.26 5.72 -14.53
C LYS A 59 -1.62 5.80 -15.92
N ASN A 60 -0.29 5.82 -15.97
CA ASN A 60 0.44 5.86 -17.24
C ASN A 60 0.30 4.55 -18.03
N PHE A 61 0.13 3.41 -17.35
CA PHE A 61 0.00 2.10 -18.01
C PHE A 61 -1.39 1.88 -18.59
N VAL A 62 -2.43 2.26 -17.86
CA VAL A 62 -3.82 2.06 -18.30
C VAL A 62 -4.30 3.17 -19.25
N GLY A 63 -3.63 4.32 -19.22
CA GLY A 63 -4.01 5.50 -20.01
C GLY A 63 -5.13 6.33 -19.39
N LYS A 64 -5.32 7.55 -19.93
CA LYS A 64 -6.25 8.54 -19.36
C LYS A 64 -7.69 8.03 -19.31
N ARG A 65 -8.18 7.39 -20.40
CA ARG A 65 -9.57 6.94 -20.51
C ARG A 65 -9.91 5.92 -19.41
N ILE A 66 -9.16 4.84 -19.31
CA ILE A 66 -9.41 3.80 -18.29
C ILE A 66 -9.26 4.40 -16.87
N TRP A 67 -8.24 5.24 -16.65
CA TRP A 67 -8.04 5.87 -15.35
C TRP A 67 -9.22 6.72 -14.90
N SER A 68 -9.89 7.45 -15.82
CA SER A 68 -11.04 8.29 -15.49
C SER A 68 -12.37 7.53 -15.38
N GLU A 69 -12.46 6.34 -15.97
CA GLU A 69 -13.67 5.51 -15.92
C GLU A 69 -13.73 4.59 -14.69
N TYR A 70 -12.58 4.27 -14.11
CA TYR A 70 -12.48 3.33 -12.98
C TYR A 70 -12.32 4.07 -11.66
N TYR A 71 -13.07 3.63 -10.66
CA TYR A 71 -12.92 4.12 -9.30
C TYR A 71 -11.59 3.67 -8.70
N THR A 72 -10.79 4.62 -8.22
CA THR A 72 -9.44 4.41 -7.70
C THR A 72 -9.37 4.72 -6.22
N PHE A 73 -8.87 3.79 -5.42
CA PHE A 73 -8.73 4.00 -3.98
C PHE A 73 -7.53 3.25 -3.39
N CYS A 74 -7.15 3.64 -2.19
CA CYS A 74 -6.24 2.88 -1.33
C CYS A 74 -6.58 3.10 0.14
N PHE A 75 -5.82 2.44 1.02
CA PHE A 75 -5.90 2.62 2.46
C PHE A 75 -4.62 3.25 2.99
N GLU A 76 -4.76 4.21 3.89
CA GLU A 76 -3.67 4.77 4.67
C GLU A 76 -3.88 4.45 6.15
N ARG A 77 -2.80 4.14 6.86
CA ARG A 77 -2.83 3.79 8.27
C ARG A 77 -2.18 4.88 9.10
N ASN A 78 -2.63 5.05 10.34
CA ASN A 78 -2.00 5.97 11.29
C ASN A 78 -0.47 5.78 11.28
N PRO A 79 0.32 6.82 10.95
CA PRO A 79 1.77 6.72 10.79
C PRO A 79 2.50 6.15 12.00
N TYR A 80 2.08 6.50 13.20
CA TYR A 80 2.70 5.99 14.43
C TYR A 80 2.51 4.48 14.59
N ASP A 81 1.29 4.00 14.36
CA ASP A 81 0.98 2.58 14.43
C ASP A 81 1.58 1.80 13.24
N LYS A 82 1.64 2.44 12.06
CA LYS A 82 2.32 1.91 10.86
C LYS A 82 3.81 1.67 11.13
N CYS A 83 4.51 2.63 11.75
CA CYS A 83 5.92 2.51 12.10
C CYS A 83 6.18 1.33 13.05
N ILE A 84 5.38 1.20 14.12
CA ILE A 84 5.49 0.07 15.05
C ILE A 84 5.24 -1.26 14.33
N SER A 85 4.17 -1.32 13.53
CA SER A 85 3.85 -2.53 12.75
C SER A 85 4.95 -2.88 11.74
N GLY A 86 5.52 -1.87 11.08
CA GLY A 86 6.62 -2.02 10.13
C GLY A 86 7.89 -2.54 10.78
N TYR A 87 8.24 -2.03 11.96
CA TYR A 87 9.38 -2.53 12.75
C TYR A 87 9.29 -4.04 12.99
N TYR A 88 8.14 -4.52 13.48
CA TYR A 88 7.95 -5.96 13.72
C TYR A 88 7.87 -6.78 12.43
N TRP A 89 7.47 -6.17 11.33
CA TRP A 89 7.42 -6.83 10.02
C TRP A 89 8.81 -7.08 9.43
N MET A 90 9.77 -6.19 9.66
CA MET A 90 11.12 -6.25 9.09
C MET A 90 11.97 -7.26 9.87
N LYS A 91 12.07 -8.49 9.37
CA LYS A 91 12.77 -9.61 10.04
C LYS A 91 14.23 -9.35 10.40
N ASN A 92 14.89 -8.41 9.74
CA ASN A 92 16.32 -8.13 9.91
C ASN A 92 16.62 -7.13 11.03
N ASN A 93 15.62 -6.71 11.82
CA ASN A 93 15.80 -5.78 12.92
C ASN A 93 16.04 -6.44 14.28
N ASN A 94 16.19 -7.77 14.33
CA ASN A 94 16.10 -8.62 15.53
C ASN A 94 16.99 -8.22 16.71
N ASN A 95 17.98 -7.33 16.50
CA ASN A 95 18.89 -6.87 17.57
C ASN A 95 18.97 -5.33 17.68
N ILE A 96 18.15 -4.60 16.93
CA ILE A 96 18.16 -3.14 16.96
C ILE A 96 16.95 -2.68 17.78
N PRO A 97 17.13 -1.90 18.86
CA PRO A 97 16.00 -1.35 19.61
C PRO A 97 15.05 -0.56 18.71
N LEU A 98 13.75 -0.67 19.00
CA LEU A 98 12.66 -0.06 18.21
C LEU A 98 12.93 1.43 17.94
N GLU A 99 13.26 2.20 18.94
CA GLU A 99 13.51 3.63 18.82
C GLU A 99 14.66 3.93 17.85
N LYS A 100 15.81 3.27 18.04
CA LYS A 100 16.97 3.43 17.16
C LYS A 100 16.63 3.06 15.74
N TYR A 101 15.93 1.95 15.53
CA TYR A 101 15.52 1.51 14.19
C TYR A 101 14.62 2.52 13.51
N LEU A 102 13.61 3.05 14.23
CA LEU A 102 12.65 3.97 13.64
C LEU A 102 13.23 5.37 13.40
N LEU A 103 14.15 5.84 14.24
CA LEU A 103 14.90 7.08 13.97
C LEU A 103 15.69 7.01 12.66
N GLU A 104 16.20 5.83 12.30
CA GLU A 104 16.95 5.65 11.06
C GLU A 104 16.06 5.31 9.85
N LYS A 105 14.99 4.54 10.05
CA LYS A 105 14.27 3.82 8.99
C LYS A 105 12.77 4.15 8.86
N ALA A 106 12.21 5.05 9.67
CA ALA A 106 10.78 5.38 9.60
C ALA A 106 10.34 5.80 8.18
N HIS A 107 11.19 6.49 7.44
CA HIS A 107 10.93 6.93 6.07
C HIS A 107 10.59 5.79 5.10
N LEU A 108 11.03 4.54 5.38
CA LEU A 108 10.71 3.38 4.55
C LEU A 108 9.24 2.97 4.64
N PHE A 109 8.51 3.45 5.63
CA PHE A 109 7.11 3.15 5.85
C PHE A 109 6.16 4.24 5.36
N SER A 110 6.67 5.37 4.85
CA SER A 110 5.84 6.40 4.21
C SER A 110 5.37 5.91 2.85
N ASP A 111 4.06 5.87 2.69
CA ASP A 111 3.39 5.45 1.45
C ASP A 111 2.81 6.62 0.65
N PHE A 112 2.91 7.86 1.14
CA PHE A 112 2.30 9.04 0.51
C PHE A 112 2.66 9.16 -0.99
N SER A 113 3.92 8.89 -1.33
CA SER A 113 4.40 8.91 -2.72
C SER A 113 3.81 7.80 -3.60
N MET A 114 3.14 6.80 -3.01
CA MET A 114 2.52 5.70 -3.75
C MET A 114 1.21 6.13 -4.42
N TYR A 115 0.49 7.07 -3.82
CA TYR A 115 -0.82 7.52 -4.27
C TYR A 115 -0.90 9.04 -4.55
N SER A 116 0.23 9.74 -4.47
CA SER A 116 0.35 11.15 -4.82
C SER A 116 1.26 11.39 -6.03
N ASN A 117 1.17 12.59 -6.60
CA ASN A 117 2.06 13.04 -7.66
C ASN A 117 3.28 13.80 -7.10
N LYS A 118 4.17 14.25 -7.99
CA LYS A 118 5.39 15.00 -7.62
C LYS A 118 5.12 16.35 -6.91
N LYS A 119 3.87 16.83 -6.91
CA LYS A 119 3.45 18.07 -6.21
C LYS A 119 2.72 17.76 -4.91
N ASN A 120 2.89 16.55 -4.36
CA ASN A 120 2.21 16.05 -3.16
C ASN A 120 0.66 16.13 -3.24
N LYS A 121 0.10 16.07 -4.44
CA LYS A 121 -1.35 16.00 -4.62
C LYS A 121 -1.79 14.56 -4.80
N ILE A 122 -2.75 14.12 -4.00
CA ILE A 122 -3.40 12.80 -4.13
C ILE A 122 -4.03 12.69 -5.52
N ILE A 123 -3.82 11.57 -6.21
CA ILE A 123 -4.28 11.32 -7.59
C ILE A 123 -5.33 10.21 -7.68
N LEU A 124 -5.71 9.63 -6.55
CA LEU A 124 -6.80 8.67 -6.43
C LEU A 124 -8.10 9.39 -6.11
N ASP A 125 -9.23 8.73 -6.36
CA ASP A 125 -10.56 9.24 -6.01
C ASP A 125 -10.76 9.26 -4.50
N ASP A 126 -10.32 8.20 -3.79
CA ASP A 126 -10.38 8.13 -2.33
C ASP A 126 -9.13 7.50 -1.71
N VAL A 127 -8.78 7.98 -0.52
CA VAL A 127 -7.84 7.32 0.38
C VAL A 127 -8.52 7.15 1.73
N PHE A 128 -8.78 5.91 2.10
CA PHE A 128 -9.49 5.56 3.32
C PHE A 128 -8.54 5.32 4.49
N LYS A 129 -8.99 5.65 5.70
CA LYS A 129 -8.27 5.26 6.92
C LYS A 129 -8.42 3.76 7.14
N TYR A 130 -7.31 3.08 7.35
CA TYR A 130 -7.29 1.64 7.64
C TYR A 130 -8.06 1.30 8.93
N GLU A 131 -8.03 2.22 9.89
CA GLU A 131 -8.75 2.10 11.16
C GLU A 131 -10.27 1.98 10.99
N ASP A 132 -10.80 2.57 9.92
CA ASP A 132 -12.23 2.57 9.56
C ASP A 132 -12.55 1.60 8.41
N ILE A 133 -11.77 0.52 8.26
CA ILE A 133 -11.82 -0.35 7.07
C ILE A 133 -13.21 -0.89 6.76
N ASN A 134 -14.01 -1.26 7.75
CA ASN A 134 -15.36 -1.77 7.52
C ASN A 134 -16.28 -0.70 6.91
N LYS A 135 -16.19 0.55 7.40
CA LYS A 135 -16.92 1.68 6.84
C LYS A 135 -16.46 1.97 5.41
N ALA A 136 -15.14 1.93 5.19
CA ALA A 136 -14.57 2.12 3.86
C ALA A 136 -15.05 1.05 2.87
N LEU A 137 -15.08 -0.21 3.26
CA LEU A 137 -15.56 -1.30 2.41
C LEU A 137 -17.03 -1.12 2.00
N ASN A 138 -17.89 -0.64 2.88
CA ASN A 138 -19.28 -0.33 2.53
C ASN A 138 -19.36 0.80 1.50
N ILE A 139 -18.58 1.87 1.66
CA ILE A 139 -18.51 2.97 0.68
C ILE A 139 -18.00 2.46 -0.68
N ILE A 140 -16.93 1.65 -0.67
CA ILE A 140 -16.38 1.05 -1.88
C ILE A 140 -17.43 0.19 -2.57
N SER A 141 -18.09 -0.70 -1.83
CA SER A 141 -19.15 -1.58 -2.37
C SER A 141 -20.23 -0.79 -3.09
N GLN A 142 -20.73 0.29 -2.47
CA GLN A 142 -21.72 1.18 -3.07
C GLN A 142 -21.19 1.87 -4.35
N LYS A 143 -19.95 2.41 -4.31
CA LYS A 143 -19.37 3.13 -5.45
C LYS A 143 -19.12 2.25 -6.67
N ILE A 144 -18.82 0.97 -6.48
CA ILE A 144 -18.60 0.02 -7.59
C ILE A 144 -19.84 -0.83 -7.91
N GLY A 145 -20.97 -0.55 -7.26
CA GLY A 145 -22.25 -1.21 -7.56
C GLY A 145 -22.31 -2.68 -7.15
N LEU A 146 -21.61 -3.08 -6.08
CA LEU A 146 -21.75 -4.44 -5.55
C LEU A 146 -23.01 -4.56 -4.72
N ASN A 147 -23.78 -5.63 -4.96
CA ASN A 147 -24.99 -5.96 -4.19
C ASN A 147 -24.68 -6.67 -2.87
N GLU A 148 -23.41 -7.04 -2.64
CA GLU A 148 -22.96 -7.76 -1.45
C GLU A 148 -22.04 -6.87 -0.60
N GLU A 149 -22.14 -7.00 0.72
CA GLU A 149 -21.21 -6.35 1.63
C GLU A 149 -19.83 -7.01 1.55
N LEU A 150 -18.80 -6.19 1.35
CA LEU A 150 -17.44 -6.64 1.45
C LEU A 150 -17.10 -6.87 2.93
N ASN A 151 -16.77 -8.10 3.30
CA ASN A 151 -16.45 -8.48 4.67
C ASN A 151 -15.06 -9.09 4.77
N ILE A 152 -14.19 -8.47 5.58
CA ILE A 152 -12.83 -8.95 5.83
C ILE A 152 -12.68 -9.72 7.16
N SER A 153 -13.74 -9.94 7.92
CA SER A 153 -13.67 -10.60 9.23
C SER A 153 -13.03 -12.01 9.18
N LYS A 154 -13.16 -12.66 8.03
CA LYS A 154 -12.54 -13.98 7.76
C LYS A 154 -11.07 -13.90 7.36
N ILE A 155 -10.54 -12.72 7.06
CA ILE A 155 -9.18 -12.53 6.55
C ILE A 155 -8.29 -12.05 7.68
N LYS A 156 -7.67 -12.98 8.39
CA LYS A 156 -6.60 -12.66 9.37
C LYS A 156 -5.23 -12.66 8.70
N ALA A 157 -4.98 -11.66 7.84
CA ALA A 157 -3.67 -11.53 7.23
C ALA A 157 -2.69 -10.88 8.22
N LYS A 158 -1.60 -11.60 8.54
CA LYS A 158 -0.41 -11.06 9.22
C LYS A 158 -0.61 -10.44 10.63
N GLY A 159 -1.74 -10.65 11.27
CA GLY A 159 -2.04 -10.11 12.62
C GLY A 159 -1.18 -10.68 13.76
N SER A 160 -0.40 -11.73 13.51
CA SER A 160 0.47 -12.39 14.49
C SER A 160 1.93 -11.90 14.48
N VAL A 161 2.31 -11.04 13.55
CA VAL A 161 3.71 -10.61 13.37
C VAL A 161 4.14 -9.62 14.45
N ARG A 162 3.25 -8.75 14.88
CA ARG A 162 3.50 -7.81 15.98
C ARG A 162 3.39 -8.56 17.32
N VAL A 163 4.52 -8.76 17.96
CA VAL A 163 4.63 -9.47 19.25
C VAL A 163 4.13 -8.58 20.38
N ASP A 164 4.56 -7.33 20.42
CA ASP A 164 4.12 -6.34 21.40
C ASP A 164 2.81 -5.69 20.91
N LYS A 165 1.74 -5.89 21.68
CA LYS A 165 0.40 -5.35 21.37
C LYS A 165 0.10 -4.06 22.14
N GLU A 166 1.05 -3.51 22.86
CA GLU A 166 0.88 -2.24 23.55
C GLU A 166 0.52 -1.12 22.55
N PRO A 167 -0.34 -0.17 22.94
CA PRO A 167 -0.66 0.99 22.12
C PRO A 167 0.62 1.74 21.72
N TYR A 168 0.71 2.21 20.47
CA TYR A 168 1.88 2.94 19.98
C TYR A 168 2.27 4.13 20.89
N LYS A 169 1.30 4.76 21.55
CA LYS A 169 1.52 5.86 22.49
C LYS A 169 2.43 5.51 23.67
N LYS A 170 2.47 4.22 24.05
CA LYS A 170 3.37 3.75 25.13
C LYS A 170 4.76 3.38 24.60
N LEU A 171 4.89 3.12 23.31
CA LEU A 171 6.14 2.63 22.71
C LEU A 171 6.95 3.75 22.05
N ILE A 172 6.37 4.90 21.83
CA ILE A 172 6.97 6.02 21.11
C ILE A 172 7.34 7.13 22.11
N SER A 173 8.63 7.44 22.21
CA SER A 173 9.15 8.56 22.97
C SER A 173 8.80 9.90 22.32
N ASN A 174 8.97 11.01 23.04
CA ASN A 174 8.75 12.35 22.49
C ASN A 174 9.68 12.67 21.31
N ASP A 175 10.92 12.19 21.34
CA ASP A 175 11.89 12.44 20.26
C ASP A 175 11.55 11.61 19.02
N LEU A 176 11.20 10.34 19.19
CA LEU A 176 10.72 9.50 18.10
C LEU A 176 9.41 10.04 17.51
N LYS A 177 8.50 10.56 18.34
CA LYS A 177 7.28 11.22 17.89
C LYS A 177 7.59 12.40 16.96
N LYS A 178 8.48 13.31 17.37
CA LYS A 178 8.88 14.46 16.52
C LYS A 178 9.44 14.00 15.19
N HIS A 179 10.30 12.98 15.21
CA HIS A 179 10.86 12.43 13.99
C HIS A 179 9.78 11.85 13.06
N ILE A 180 8.80 11.10 13.60
CA ILE A 180 7.67 10.58 12.84
C ILE A 180 6.81 11.73 12.29
N ASP A 181 6.56 12.77 13.08
CA ASP A 181 5.81 13.95 12.65
C ASP A 181 6.44 14.61 11.41
N GLU A 182 7.75 14.73 11.39
CA GLU A 182 8.50 15.28 10.26
C GLU A 182 8.42 14.37 9.02
N VAL A 183 8.73 13.09 9.19
CA VAL A 183 8.77 12.12 8.10
C VAL A 183 7.40 11.93 7.44
N PHE A 184 6.32 11.95 8.24
CA PHE A 184 4.96 11.68 7.78
C PHE A 184 4.08 12.93 7.74
N SER A 185 4.67 14.11 7.64
CA SER A 185 3.92 15.38 7.66
C SER A 185 2.76 15.41 6.66
N ASN A 186 2.97 14.92 5.44
CA ASN A 186 1.91 14.86 4.43
C ASN A 186 0.74 13.96 4.85
N GLU A 187 1.01 12.76 5.36
CA GLU A 187 -0.02 11.82 5.82
C GLU A 187 -0.76 12.36 7.04
N LEU A 188 -0.04 12.95 8.00
CA LEU A 188 -0.62 13.52 9.20
C LEU A 188 -1.57 14.67 8.87
N ASP A 189 -1.15 15.58 7.98
CA ASP A 189 -1.95 16.73 7.58
C ASP A 189 -3.15 16.32 6.71
N CYS A 190 -2.93 15.50 5.67
CA CYS A 190 -4.00 15.09 4.74
C CYS A 190 -5.11 14.30 5.44
N PHE A 191 -4.76 13.46 6.41
CA PHE A 191 -5.73 12.57 7.06
C PHE A 191 -6.06 12.97 8.49
N ASN A 192 -5.57 14.11 8.95
CA ASN A 192 -5.80 14.61 10.31
C ASN A 192 -5.49 13.56 11.39
N TYR A 193 -4.40 12.82 11.21
CA TYR A 193 -3.90 11.93 12.25
C TYR A 193 -3.25 12.74 13.38
N ARG A 194 -3.49 12.29 14.60
CA ARG A 194 -2.90 12.89 15.82
C ARG A 194 -2.33 11.77 16.70
N PHE A 195 -1.31 12.13 17.48
CA PHE A 195 -0.68 11.22 18.44
C PHE A 195 -1.59 10.94 19.62
#